data_c82117d59a3817c530d4812b5e5523d6
#
_entry.id   c82117d59a3817c530d4812b5e5523d6
#
_cell.length_a   1.000
_cell.length_b   1.000
_cell.length_c   1.000
_cell.angle_alpha   90.00
_cell.angle_beta   90.00
_cell.angle_gamma   90.00
#
_symmetry.space_group_name_H-M   'P 1'
#
loop_
_entity.id
_entity.type
_entity.pdbx_description
1 polymer ?
#
loop_
_entity_poly.entity_id
_entity_poly.type
_entity_poly.pdbx_seq_one_letter_code
_entity_poly.pdbx_strand_id
1 'polypeptide(L)'
;MTIMLLIFIPCLPLTSILLNQPNGLRYCVIVLAVTDFLAALSRVLPSVIITSSSDLNFNKVALPFIHIGQILNAACGPLVMAPVSQLSCLWFAPHERTRATTIAIFANNFGATIGFVINPFIVALPEHVPRLLYIHLGLAFIACVLALLYFPSKPPSAPSAAAELLILDPTNNENNHNWRTFLRDIWKCFTTPSFLFLSIAGGLLYGTFSAWTGLYDIILEPENYTEEQAGWFGFGSSMAGIVGGLCLSYLADTNRFQHSLKTLILISFIACLFSIIWFELCVHSLFYDKHILSSTALTIGLSTALAGLFSGAASPLIYEALAEIMYPLPESISASILVQWMNVVALVFLFVAPNRDKLVNFLVLVVMIACIIMVVITRFTYKRRDEDERKRIEKEQNQIINPNNVNCLINDTTNEHSYGTFD
;
A
#
# COMPACT_ATOMS: atom_id res chain seq x y z
N MET A 1 17.02 -2.59 4.90
CA MET A 1 15.88 -3.29 4.31
C MET A 1 15.63 -4.67 4.90
N THR A 2 16.63 -5.53 5.10
CA THR A 2 16.50 -6.83 5.81
C THR A 2 15.81 -6.69 7.17
N ILE A 3 16.15 -5.64 7.92
CA ILE A 3 15.58 -5.28 9.21
C ILE A 3 14.07 -4.98 9.09
N MET A 4 13.62 -4.36 8.00
CA MET A 4 12.19 -4.07 7.78
C MET A 4 11.34 -5.33 7.73
N LEU A 5 11.81 -6.36 7.07
CA LEU A 5 11.10 -7.65 6.97
C LEU A 5 10.97 -8.38 8.29
N LEU A 6 12.10 -8.46 9.03
CA LEU A 6 12.14 -9.14 10.32
C LEU A 6 11.22 -8.49 11.35
N ILE A 7 11.01 -7.17 11.26
CA ILE A 7 10.20 -6.42 12.21
C ILE A 7 8.73 -6.34 11.77
N PHE A 8 8.46 -6.26 10.47
CA PHE A 8 7.10 -6.21 9.95
C PHE A 8 6.26 -7.42 10.39
N ILE A 9 6.83 -8.63 10.32
CA ILE A 9 6.13 -9.88 10.66
C ILE A 9 5.61 -9.89 12.11
N PRO A 10 6.44 -9.63 13.15
CA PRO A 10 5.96 -9.62 14.53
C PRO A 10 5.14 -8.37 14.90
N CYS A 11 5.33 -7.24 14.20
CA CYS A 11 4.56 -6.02 14.48
C CYS A 11 3.11 -6.10 13.97
N LEU A 12 2.82 -6.91 12.96
CA LEU A 12 1.48 -7.04 12.40
C LEU A 12 0.45 -7.59 13.43
N PRO A 13 0.69 -8.71 14.12
CA PRO A 13 -0.20 -9.17 15.18
C PRO A 13 -0.25 -8.22 16.37
N LEU A 14 0.85 -7.54 16.72
CA LEU A 14 0.84 -6.54 17.78
C LEU A 14 -0.03 -5.34 17.42
N THR A 15 0.00 -4.88 16.17
CA THR A 15 -0.89 -3.83 15.66
C THR A 15 -2.35 -4.25 15.73
N SER A 16 -2.67 -5.50 15.37
CA SER A 16 -4.03 -6.04 15.46
C SER A 16 -4.52 -6.10 16.90
N ILE A 17 -3.69 -6.51 17.85
CA ILE A 17 -4.02 -6.51 19.28
C ILE A 17 -4.27 -5.08 19.76
N LEU A 18 -3.43 -4.13 19.37
CA LEU A 18 -3.57 -2.74 19.75
C LEU A 18 -4.86 -2.12 19.21
N LEU A 19 -5.24 -2.42 17.97
CA LEU A 19 -6.46 -1.93 17.33
C LEU A 19 -7.73 -2.44 18.00
N ASN A 20 -7.69 -3.64 18.61
CA ASN A 20 -8.83 -4.23 19.29
C ASN A 20 -9.02 -3.71 20.72
N GLN A 21 -8.11 -2.90 21.25
CA GLN A 21 -8.28 -2.28 22.57
C GLN A 21 -9.35 -1.16 22.54
N PRO A 22 -9.98 -0.84 23.67
CA PRO A 22 -10.79 0.36 23.79
C PRO A 22 -9.96 1.58 23.38
N ASN A 23 -10.44 2.38 22.42
CA ASN A 23 -9.70 3.48 21.79
C ASN A 23 -8.45 3.03 20.98
N GLY A 24 -8.38 1.78 20.54
CA GLY A 24 -7.23 1.18 19.86
C GLY A 24 -6.79 1.97 18.64
N LEU A 25 -7.71 2.54 17.87
CA LEU A 25 -7.39 3.41 16.73
C LEU A 25 -6.54 4.61 17.15
N ARG A 26 -6.92 5.31 18.22
CA ARG A 26 -6.17 6.46 18.75
C ARG A 26 -4.78 6.02 19.22
N TYR A 27 -4.70 4.93 19.98
CA TYR A 27 -3.42 4.41 20.44
C TYR A 27 -2.51 4.01 19.28
N CYS A 28 -3.06 3.40 18.24
CA CYS A 28 -2.31 3.03 17.05
C CYS A 28 -1.72 4.25 16.33
N VAL A 29 -2.50 5.32 16.15
CA VAL A 29 -2.04 6.57 15.54
C VAL A 29 -1.00 7.28 16.41
N ILE A 30 -1.18 7.30 17.73
CA ILE A 30 -0.19 7.90 18.64
C ILE A 30 1.11 7.09 18.63
N VAL A 31 1.04 5.77 18.74
CA VAL A 31 2.23 4.89 18.69
C VAL A 31 2.97 5.06 17.37
N LEU A 32 2.23 5.11 16.24
CA LEU A 32 2.80 5.39 14.92
C LEU A 32 3.57 6.72 14.92
N ALA A 33 2.92 7.81 15.33
CA ALA A 33 3.49 9.15 15.28
C ALA A 33 4.70 9.31 16.20
N VAL A 34 4.65 8.75 17.40
CA VAL A 34 5.79 8.76 18.36
C VAL A 34 6.94 7.89 17.84
N THR A 35 6.65 6.71 17.31
CA THR A 35 7.69 5.81 16.78
C THR A 35 8.38 6.41 15.55
N ASP A 36 7.63 7.06 14.64
CA ASP A 36 8.18 7.74 13.47
C ASP A 36 9.06 8.95 13.88
N PHE A 37 8.59 9.74 14.84
CA PHE A 37 9.39 10.83 15.41
C PHE A 37 10.71 10.33 16.05
N LEU A 38 10.65 9.25 16.84
CA LEU A 38 11.85 8.65 17.45
C LEU A 38 12.78 8.06 16.37
N ALA A 39 12.22 7.50 15.31
CA ALA A 39 12.97 7.02 14.16
C ALA A 39 13.73 8.15 13.45
N ALA A 40 13.06 9.27 13.21
CA ALA A 40 13.68 10.45 12.60
C ALA A 40 14.74 11.06 13.53
N LEU A 41 14.43 11.20 14.82
CA LEU A 41 15.35 11.74 15.83
C LEU A 41 16.63 10.90 15.92
N SER A 42 16.51 9.56 15.97
CA SER A 42 17.68 8.68 16.05
C SER A 42 18.62 8.83 14.86
N ARG A 43 18.10 9.09 13.65
CA ARG A 43 18.93 9.32 12.45
C ARG A 43 19.65 10.67 12.47
N VAL A 44 19.09 11.68 13.13
CA VAL A 44 19.68 13.02 13.25
C VAL A 44 20.76 13.07 14.34
N LEU A 45 20.60 12.29 15.43
CA LEU A 45 21.51 12.33 16.59
C LEU A 45 23.01 12.27 16.25
N PRO A 46 23.50 11.41 15.34
CA PRO A 46 24.93 11.38 14.99
C PRO A 46 25.48 12.70 14.47
N SER A 47 24.68 13.42 13.65
CA SER A 47 25.09 14.71 13.10
C SER A 47 25.11 15.84 14.13
N VAL A 48 24.43 15.67 15.27
CA VAL A 48 24.44 16.61 16.41
C VAL A 48 25.58 16.29 17.36
N ILE A 49 25.86 15.00 17.61
CA ILE A 49 26.88 14.56 18.54
C ILE A 49 28.28 14.79 17.97
N ILE A 50 28.48 14.51 16.69
CA ILE A 50 29.76 14.64 15.99
C ILE A 50 29.57 15.66 14.85
N THR A 51 30.07 16.88 15.10
CA THR A 51 29.84 18.02 14.19
C THR A 51 30.63 17.91 12.87
N SER A 52 31.66 17.04 12.81
CA SER A 52 32.46 16.82 11.60
C SER A 52 32.29 15.42 11.06
N SER A 53 31.71 15.32 9.85
CA SER A 53 31.58 14.05 9.12
C SER A 53 32.91 13.43 8.67
N SER A 54 34.02 14.19 8.77
CA SER A 54 35.38 13.73 8.47
C SER A 54 36.06 13.02 9.65
N ASP A 55 35.41 12.95 10.82
CA ASP A 55 35.97 12.26 12.00
C ASP A 55 35.96 10.74 11.77
N LEU A 56 37.10 10.09 11.98
CA LEU A 56 37.28 8.62 11.87
C LEU A 56 36.29 7.81 12.71
N ASN A 57 35.73 8.41 13.76
CA ASN A 57 34.76 7.78 14.66
C ASN A 57 33.29 8.02 14.22
N PHE A 58 33.02 8.91 13.24
CA PHE A 58 31.68 9.23 12.81
C PHE A 58 30.90 7.97 12.41
N ASN A 59 31.48 7.13 11.56
CA ASN A 59 30.81 5.91 11.09
C ASN A 59 30.51 4.92 12.21
N LYS A 60 31.37 4.83 13.23
CA LYS A 60 31.16 3.91 14.38
C LYS A 60 29.96 4.34 15.22
N VAL A 61 29.73 5.64 15.35
CA VAL A 61 28.60 6.20 16.11
C VAL A 61 27.34 6.28 15.24
N ALA A 62 27.46 6.72 14.00
CA ALA A 62 26.32 6.89 13.11
C ALA A 62 25.61 5.57 12.77
N LEU A 63 26.37 4.51 12.53
CA LEU A 63 25.82 3.22 12.08
C LEU A 63 24.78 2.63 13.05
N PRO A 64 25.03 2.52 14.38
CA PRO A 64 24.04 2.04 15.34
C PRO A 64 22.76 2.90 15.36
N PHE A 65 22.89 4.23 15.36
CA PHE A 65 21.75 5.14 15.40
C PHE A 65 20.91 5.07 14.13
N ILE A 66 21.54 4.95 12.96
CA ILE A 66 20.86 4.74 11.68
C ILE A 66 20.10 3.40 11.71
N HIS A 67 20.72 2.31 12.20
CA HIS A 67 20.04 1.02 12.33
C HIS A 67 18.86 1.07 13.28
N ILE A 68 18.99 1.71 14.44
CA ILE A 68 17.88 1.92 15.39
C ILE A 68 16.75 2.69 14.71
N GLY A 69 17.08 3.80 14.01
CA GLY A 69 16.09 4.57 13.25
C GLY A 69 15.37 3.76 12.17
N GLN A 70 16.09 2.86 11.49
CA GLN A 70 15.49 1.97 10.49
C GLN A 70 14.60 0.89 11.13
N ILE A 71 14.97 0.36 12.28
CA ILE A 71 14.16 -0.58 13.06
C ILE A 71 12.83 0.06 13.46
N LEU A 72 12.89 1.25 14.04
CA LEU A 72 11.69 2.00 14.44
C LEU A 72 10.80 2.34 13.24
N ASN A 73 11.39 2.82 12.15
CA ASN A 73 10.65 3.12 10.93
C ASN A 73 9.99 1.86 10.32
N ALA A 74 10.66 0.71 10.40
CA ALA A 74 10.10 -0.56 9.93
C ALA A 74 8.86 -0.99 10.75
N ALA A 75 8.86 -0.72 12.06
CA ALA A 75 7.72 -0.97 12.93
C ALA A 75 6.50 -0.09 12.61
N CYS A 76 6.71 1.08 11.98
CA CYS A 76 5.63 1.96 11.52
C CYS A 76 4.81 1.36 10.37
N GLY A 77 5.38 0.48 9.53
CA GLY A 77 4.71 -0.07 8.35
C GLY A 77 3.33 -0.68 8.63
N PRO A 78 3.20 -1.68 9.51
CA PRO A 78 1.90 -2.24 9.90
C PRO A 78 0.98 -1.22 10.56
N LEU A 79 1.54 -0.28 11.34
CA LEU A 79 0.78 0.76 12.03
C LEU A 79 0.16 1.79 11.06
N VAL A 80 0.74 1.98 9.87
CA VAL A 80 0.16 2.83 8.82
C VAL A 80 -0.98 2.12 8.10
N MET A 81 -0.80 0.84 7.74
CA MET A 81 -1.72 0.15 6.83
C MET A 81 -2.94 -0.46 7.55
N ALA A 82 -2.76 -1.05 8.72
CA ALA A 82 -3.83 -1.76 9.40
C ALA A 82 -4.99 -0.86 9.90
N PRO A 83 -4.75 0.38 10.40
CA PRO A 83 -5.84 1.23 10.90
C PRO A 83 -6.73 1.82 9.82
N VAL A 84 -6.33 1.85 8.54
CA VAL A 84 -7.04 2.58 7.48
C VAL A 84 -8.49 2.11 7.32
N SER A 85 -8.73 0.81 7.31
CA SER A 85 -10.08 0.25 7.18
C SER A 85 -10.93 0.53 8.43
N GLN A 86 -10.34 0.44 9.62
CA GLN A 86 -11.04 0.73 10.87
C GLN A 86 -11.34 2.24 11.01
N LEU A 87 -10.42 3.10 10.59
CA LEU A 87 -10.64 4.55 10.52
C LEU A 87 -11.83 4.89 9.64
N SER A 88 -11.86 4.34 8.41
CA SER A 88 -12.95 4.59 7.48
C SER A 88 -14.30 4.06 8.00
N CYS A 89 -14.29 2.90 8.65
CA CYS A 89 -15.49 2.28 9.21
C CYS A 89 -16.07 3.07 10.41
N LEU A 90 -15.18 3.63 11.24
CA LEU A 90 -15.57 4.33 12.47
C LEU A 90 -16.00 5.79 12.22
N TRP A 91 -15.35 6.48 11.28
CA TRP A 91 -15.51 7.93 11.08
C TRP A 91 -16.37 8.32 9.88
N PHE A 92 -16.61 7.41 8.94
CA PHE A 92 -17.30 7.73 7.68
C PHE A 92 -18.56 6.89 7.48
N ALA A 93 -19.57 7.49 6.86
CA ALA A 93 -20.80 6.80 6.50
C ALA A 93 -20.54 5.68 5.44
N PRO A 94 -21.38 4.63 5.36
CA PRO A 94 -21.14 3.50 4.44
C PRO A 94 -20.86 3.89 3.00
N HIS A 95 -21.52 4.93 2.50
CA HIS A 95 -21.36 5.42 1.11
C HIS A 95 -20.09 6.26 0.89
N GLU A 96 -19.35 6.62 1.95
CA GLU A 96 -18.13 7.42 1.91
C GLU A 96 -16.88 6.60 2.28
N ARG A 97 -17.05 5.42 2.87
CA ARG A 97 -15.95 4.58 3.39
C ARG A 97 -14.91 4.25 2.34
N THR A 98 -15.34 3.83 1.15
CA THR A 98 -14.43 3.48 0.06
C THR A 98 -13.59 4.68 -0.34
N ARG A 99 -14.18 5.87 -0.42
CA ARG A 99 -13.47 7.11 -0.73
C ARG A 99 -12.44 7.46 0.36
N ALA A 100 -12.84 7.37 1.63
CA ALA A 100 -11.97 7.65 2.77
C ALA A 100 -10.76 6.70 2.81
N THR A 101 -10.99 5.40 2.64
CA THR A 101 -9.94 4.38 2.54
C THR A 101 -8.99 4.67 1.38
N THR A 102 -9.54 4.99 0.20
CA THR A 102 -8.77 5.31 -0.99
C THR A 102 -7.90 6.55 -0.78
N ILE A 103 -8.43 7.63 -0.21
CA ILE A 103 -7.66 8.84 0.09
C ILE A 103 -6.50 8.54 1.03
N ALA A 104 -6.72 7.73 2.09
CA ALA A 104 -5.67 7.39 3.04
C ALA A 104 -4.52 6.57 2.37
N ILE A 105 -4.86 5.58 1.53
CA ILE A 105 -3.88 4.79 0.79
C ILE A 105 -3.12 5.68 -0.22
N PHE A 106 -3.82 6.55 -0.94
CA PHE A 106 -3.18 7.45 -1.90
C PHE A 106 -2.30 8.50 -1.23
N ALA A 107 -2.67 9.01 -0.07
CA ALA A 107 -1.82 9.94 0.68
C ALA A 107 -0.46 9.29 1.03
N ASN A 108 -0.46 8.02 1.43
CA ASN A 108 0.77 7.27 1.68
C ASN A 108 1.61 7.09 0.41
N ASN A 109 0.99 6.65 -0.69
CA ASN A 109 1.68 6.46 -1.96
C ASN A 109 2.19 7.79 -2.55
N PHE A 110 1.41 8.86 -2.42
CA PHE A 110 1.79 10.19 -2.87
C PHE A 110 2.98 10.74 -2.10
N GLY A 111 3.02 10.53 -0.77
CA GLY A 111 4.18 10.89 0.05
C GLY A 111 5.46 10.19 -0.40
N ALA A 112 5.40 8.88 -0.67
CA ALA A 112 6.52 8.12 -1.20
C ALA A 112 6.96 8.63 -2.59
N THR A 113 6.00 8.93 -3.45
CA THR A 113 6.23 9.41 -4.82
C THR A 113 6.92 10.79 -4.85
N ILE A 114 6.49 11.71 -3.99
CA ILE A 114 7.12 13.03 -3.84
C ILE A 114 8.59 12.89 -3.45
N GLY A 115 8.93 11.88 -2.65
CA GLY A 115 10.31 11.60 -2.24
C GLY A 115 11.27 11.41 -3.42
N PHE A 116 10.82 10.84 -4.55
CA PHE A 116 11.66 10.69 -5.75
C PHE A 116 12.16 12.03 -6.32
N VAL A 117 11.35 13.09 -6.18
CA VAL A 117 11.70 14.42 -6.69
C VAL A 117 12.38 15.25 -5.61
N ILE A 118 11.82 15.32 -4.41
CA ILE A 118 12.30 16.21 -3.36
C ILE A 118 13.68 15.80 -2.84
N ASN A 119 13.95 14.49 -2.68
CA ASN A 119 15.21 14.04 -2.10
C ASN A 119 16.44 14.45 -2.94
N PRO A 120 16.50 14.24 -4.27
CA PRO A 120 17.62 14.69 -5.09
C PRO A 120 17.79 16.21 -5.10
N PHE A 121 16.69 16.99 -5.04
CA PHE A 121 16.78 18.45 -4.95
C PHE A 121 17.40 18.96 -3.65
N ILE A 122 17.09 18.28 -2.52
CA ILE A 122 17.64 18.66 -1.21
C ILE A 122 19.09 18.17 -1.08
N VAL A 123 19.38 16.97 -1.59
CA VAL A 123 20.67 16.29 -1.46
C VAL A 123 21.40 16.28 -2.80
N ALA A 124 21.82 17.45 -3.27
CA ALA A 124 22.65 17.57 -4.46
C ALA A 124 24.12 17.12 -4.22
N LEU A 125 24.57 17.14 -2.97
CA LEU A 125 25.92 16.73 -2.55
C LEU A 125 25.81 15.91 -1.27
N PRO A 126 26.73 14.95 -1.00
CA PRO A 126 26.72 14.13 0.22
C PRO A 126 26.68 14.96 1.52
N GLU A 127 27.25 16.16 1.51
CA GLU A 127 27.24 17.10 2.64
C GLU A 127 25.84 17.64 2.97
N HIS A 128 24.89 17.52 2.05
CA HIS A 128 23.51 17.98 2.22
C HIS A 128 22.60 16.93 2.87
N VAL A 129 23.05 15.69 3.06
CA VAL A 129 22.27 14.61 3.69
C VAL A 129 21.70 15.03 5.06
N PRO A 130 22.45 15.69 5.96
CA PRO A 130 21.89 16.16 7.23
C PRO A 130 20.69 17.10 7.07
N ARG A 131 20.63 17.94 6.02
CA ARG A 131 19.50 18.84 5.77
C ARG A 131 18.21 18.05 5.54
N LEU A 132 18.27 16.97 4.74
CA LEU A 132 17.15 16.09 4.51
C LEU A 132 16.67 15.44 5.81
N LEU A 133 17.60 14.97 6.65
CA LEU A 133 17.27 14.36 7.94
C LEU A 133 16.60 15.36 8.89
N TYR A 134 17.04 16.62 8.94
CA TYR A 134 16.40 17.68 9.73
C TYR A 134 14.98 17.99 9.22
N ILE A 135 14.75 18.01 7.90
CA ILE A 135 13.42 18.22 7.31
C ILE A 135 12.49 17.07 7.70
N HIS A 136 12.95 15.82 7.58
CA HIS A 136 12.18 14.65 8.02
C HIS A 136 11.85 14.70 9.51
N LEU A 137 12.81 15.10 10.36
CA LEU A 137 12.58 15.26 11.79
C LEU A 137 11.51 16.34 12.07
N GLY A 138 11.57 17.48 11.37
CA GLY A 138 10.59 18.54 11.50
C GLY A 138 9.16 18.09 11.12
N LEU A 139 9.04 17.38 10.01
CA LEU A 139 7.75 16.83 9.55
C LEU A 139 7.20 15.77 10.54
N ALA A 140 8.05 14.85 11.00
CA ALA A 140 7.67 13.83 11.97
C ALA A 140 7.27 14.46 13.33
N PHE A 141 7.98 15.53 13.76
CA PHE A 141 7.63 16.28 14.97
C PHE A 141 6.25 16.94 14.85
N ILE A 142 5.98 17.62 13.74
CA ILE A 142 4.67 18.24 13.48
C ILE A 142 3.56 17.18 13.49
N ALA A 143 3.76 16.05 12.80
CA ALA A 143 2.81 14.95 12.76
C ALA A 143 2.57 14.37 14.17
N CYS A 144 3.64 14.21 14.97
CA CYS A 144 3.53 13.71 16.34
C CYS A 144 2.73 14.68 17.24
N VAL A 145 3.01 15.98 17.17
CA VAL A 145 2.28 16.99 17.94
C VAL A 145 0.80 17.02 17.54
N LEU A 146 0.49 16.98 16.24
CA LEU A 146 -0.90 16.95 15.76
C LEU A 146 -1.63 15.68 16.21
N ALA A 147 -0.99 14.51 16.16
CA ALA A 147 -1.57 13.26 16.62
C ALA A 147 -1.87 13.28 18.13
N LEU A 148 -0.95 13.82 18.94
CA LEU A 148 -1.11 13.88 20.39
C LEU A 148 -2.20 14.87 20.81
N LEU A 149 -2.27 16.03 20.16
CA LEU A 149 -3.16 17.13 20.56
C LEU A 149 -4.56 17.02 19.94
N TYR A 150 -4.66 16.54 18.71
CA TYR A 150 -5.89 16.70 17.93
C TYR A 150 -6.60 15.39 17.56
N PHE A 151 -6.00 14.21 17.69
CA PHE A 151 -6.64 12.97 17.26
C PHE A 151 -7.61 12.43 18.33
N PRO A 152 -8.95 12.60 18.18
CA PRO A 152 -9.91 12.09 19.15
C PRO A 152 -10.11 10.58 18.98
N SER A 153 -10.52 9.92 20.07
CA SER A 153 -10.69 8.46 20.09
C SER A 153 -11.92 7.96 19.34
N LYS A 154 -12.98 8.79 19.29
CA LYS A 154 -14.28 8.43 18.73
C LYS A 154 -14.91 9.65 18.05
N PRO A 155 -15.72 9.46 17.00
CA PRO A 155 -16.51 10.55 16.44
C PRO A 155 -17.60 11.00 17.42
N PRO A 156 -18.07 12.27 17.31
CA PRO A 156 -19.13 12.80 18.17
C PRO A 156 -20.45 12.05 18.05
N SER A 157 -20.76 11.55 16.86
CA SER A 157 -21.93 10.71 16.56
C SER A 157 -21.50 9.52 15.69
N ALA A 158 -22.12 8.37 15.90
CA ALA A 158 -21.83 7.18 15.07
C ALA A 158 -22.37 7.40 13.64
N PRO A 159 -21.54 7.32 12.61
CA PRO A 159 -21.96 7.53 11.22
C PRO A 159 -22.77 6.36 10.63
N SER A 160 -22.88 5.24 11.36
CA SER A 160 -23.63 4.05 10.95
C SER A 160 -23.88 3.11 12.11
N ALA A 161 -24.88 2.23 11.97
CA ALA A 161 -25.16 1.17 12.95
C ALA A 161 -23.94 0.26 13.23
N ALA A 162 -23.13 -0.03 12.22
CA ALA A 162 -21.90 -0.78 12.39
C ALA A 162 -20.84 -0.03 13.22
N ALA A 163 -20.73 1.29 13.04
CA ALA A 163 -19.87 2.14 13.87
C ALA A 163 -20.39 2.23 15.30
N GLU A 164 -21.70 2.30 15.47
CA GLU A 164 -22.36 2.33 16.79
C GLU A 164 -22.06 1.06 17.58
N LEU A 165 -22.18 -0.12 16.97
CA LEU A 165 -21.81 -1.40 17.59
C LEU A 165 -20.33 -1.44 18.01
N LEU A 166 -19.42 -0.92 17.18
CA LEU A 166 -17.99 -0.82 17.51
C LEU A 166 -17.70 0.16 18.66
N ILE A 167 -18.55 1.17 18.85
CA ILE A 167 -18.41 2.18 19.90
C ILE A 167 -19.00 1.67 21.22
N LEU A 168 -20.16 0.99 21.17
CA LEU A 168 -20.94 0.58 22.36
C LEU A 168 -20.46 -0.74 22.95
N ASP A 169 -19.99 -1.66 22.14
CA ASP A 169 -19.59 -2.99 22.59
C ASP A 169 -18.21 -3.41 22.06
N PRO A 170 -17.14 -2.79 22.59
CA PRO A 170 -15.76 -3.16 22.21
C PRO A 170 -15.39 -4.59 22.66
N THR A 171 -16.13 -5.18 23.63
CA THR A 171 -15.85 -6.51 24.19
C THR A 171 -16.39 -7.66 23.35
N ASN A 172 -17.39 -7.43 22.49
CA ASN A 172 -17.88 -8.46 21.57
C ASN A 172 -16.84 -8.85 20.50
N ASN A 173 -15.83 -8.00 20.26
CA ASN A 173 -14.67 -8.33 19.45
C ASN A 173 -13.63 -9.22 20.16
N GLU A 174 -13.64 -9.32 21.50
CA GLU A 174 -12.69 -10.14 22.26
C GLU A 174 -12.86 -11.64 21.98
N ASN A 175 -14.07 -12.11 21.69
CA ASN A 175 -14.32 -13.53 21.39
C ASN A 175 -13.83 -13.97 19.99
N ASN A 176 -13.57 -13.05 19.06
CA ASN A 176 -13.13 -13.37 17.70
C ASN A 176 -11.61 -13.27 17.50
N HIS A 177 -10.83 -12.74 18.45
CA HIS A 177 -9.39 -12.54 18.29
C HIS A 177 -8.56 -13.51 19.14
N ASN A 178 -8.92 -14.80 19.11
CA ASN A 178 -8.04 -15.84 19.64
C ASN A 178 -6.85 -16.00 18.66
N TRP A 179 -5.60 -15.85 19.17
CA TRP A 179 -4.36 -16.07 18.42
C TRP A 179 -4.39 -17.37 17.58
N ARG A 180 -5.06 -18.38 18.10
CA ARG A 180 -5.28 -19.67 17.39
C ARG A 180 -6.15 -19.50 16.15
N THR A 181 -7.17 -18.66 16.18
CA THR A 181 -8.04 -18.35 15.02
C THR A 181 -7.26 -17.59 13.96
N PHE A 182 -6.49 -16.58 14.36
CA PHE A 182 -5.61 -15.84 13.46
C PHE A 182 -4.59 -16.73 12.75
N LEU A 183 -3.89 -17.61 13.48
CA LEU A 183 -2.95 -18.56 12.90
C LEU A 183 -3.65 -19.57 11.97
N ARG A 184 -4.82 -20.05 12.34
CA ARG A 184 -5.62 -20.95 11.49
C ARG A 184 -6.04 -20.28 10.20
N ASP A 185 -6.39 -19.00 10.24
CA ASP A 185 -6.82 -18.25 9.06
C ASP A 185 -5.63 -17.93 8.14
N ILE A 186 -4.46 -17.60 8.69
CA ILE A 186 -3.21 -17.55 7.94
C ILE A 186 -2.92 -18.90 7.29
N TRP A 187 -3.04 -20.00 8.02
CA TRP A 187 -2.79 -21.34 7.49
C TRP A 187 -3.72 -21.68 6.32
N LYS A 188 -5.00 -21.30 6.39
CA LYS A 188 -5.95 -21.44 5.27
C LYS A 188 -5.48 -20.68 4.03
N CYS A 189 -4.93 -19.47 4.18
CA CYS A 189 -4.36 -18.72 3.07
C CYS A 189 -3.23 -19.51 2.39
N PHE A 190 -2.31 -20.07 3.15
CA PHE A 190 -1.19 -20.84 2.62
C PHE A 190 -1.60 -22.22 2.05
N THR A 191 -2.72 -22.77 2.45
CA THR A 191 -3.24 -24.06 1.93
C THR A 191 -4.16 -23.89 0.73
N THR A 192 -4.54 -22.65 0.35
CA THR A 192 -5.39 -22.37 -0.81
C THR A 192 -4.52 -22.04 -2.03
N PRO A 193 -4.38 -22.94 -3.04
CA PRO A 193 -3.44 -22.74 -4.15
C PRO A 193 -3.73 -21.48 -4.97
N SER A 194 -5.00 -21.17 -5.24
CA SER A 194 -5.38 -19.97 -6.00
C SER A 194 -4.98 -18.69 -5.30
N PHE A 195 -5.13 -18.64 -3.97
CA PHE A 195 -4.67 -17.51 -3.17
C PHE A 195 -3.14 -17.40 -3.21
N LEU A 196 -2.45 -18.53 -3.03
CA LEU A 196 -0.98 -18.56 -2.99
C LEU A 196 -0.38 -18.08 -4.32
N PHE A 197 -0.85 -18.62 -5.46
CA PHE A 197 -0.36 -18.19 -6.77
C PHE A 197 -0.63 -16.70 -7.04
N LEU A 198 -1.83 -16.20 -6.72
CA LEU A 198 -2.15 -14.80 -6.96
C LEU A 198 -1.40 -13.86 -6.01
N SER A 199 -1.27 -14.21 -4.72
CA SER A 199 -0.54 -13.40 -3.74
C SER A 199 0.96 -13.34 -4.04
N ILE A 200 1.56 -14.45 -4.49
CA ILE A 200 2.96 -14.47 -4.92
C ILE A 200 3.11 -13.65 -6.21
N ALA A 201 2.23 -13.80 -7.20
CA ALA A 201 2.28 -13.01 -8.43
C ALA A 201 2.16 -11.50 -8.16
N GLY A 202 1.25 -11.09 -7.28
CA GLY A 202 1.13 -9.70 -6.85
C GLY A 202 2.37 -9.22 -6.08
N GLY A 203 2.88 -10.04 -5.17
CA GLY A 203 4.11 -9.75 -4.43
C GLY A 203 5.34 -9.60 -5.34
N LEU A 204 5.48 -10.49 -6.31
CA LEU A 204 6.52 -10.43 -7.34
C LEU A 204 6.41 -9.16 -8.16
N LEU A 205 5.22 -8.82 -8.67
CA LEU A 205 5.00 -7.60 -9.45
C LEU A 205 5.41 -6.36 -8.66
N TYR A 206 4.81 -6.17 -7.47
CA TYR A 206 5.00 -4.93 -6.71
C TYR A 206 6.37 -4.83 -6.06
N GLY A 207 6.89 -5.94 -5.52
CA GLY A 207 8.22 -5.97 -4.91
C GLY A 207 9.30 -5.68 -5.93
N THR A 208 9.19 -6.29 -7.11
CA THR A 208 10.11 -6.04 -8.24
C THR A 208 9.99 -4.60 -8.71
N PHE A 209 8.77 -4.10 -8.93
CA PHE A 209 8.54 -2.75 -9.44
C PHE A 209 9.03 -1.68 -8.46
N SER A 210 8.77 -1.86 -7.16
CA SER A 210 9.28 -0.96 -6.11
C SER A 210 10.81 -0.93 -6.04
N ALA A 211 11.46 -2.09 -6.15
CA ALA A 211 12.91 -2.16 -6.16
C ALA A 211 13.49 -1.56 -7.45
N TRP A 212 12.89 -1.86 -8.60
CA TRP A 212 13.33 -1.40 -9.91
C TRP A 212 13.23 0.13 -10.05
N THR A 213 12.11 0.73 -9.63
CA THR A 213 11.96 2.19 -9.63
C THR A 213 12.94 2.88 -8.67
N GLY A 214 13.26 2.25 -7.55
CA GLY A 214 14.26 2.75 -6.60
C GLY A 214 15.72 2.60 -7.06
N LEU A 215 15.96 1.94 -8.21
CA LEU A 215 17.28 1.71 -8.78
C LEU A 215 17.45 2.42 -10.14
N TYR A 216 16.51 3.28 -10.54
CA TYR A 216 16.61 3.99 -11.83
C TYR A 216 17.86 4.86 -11.94
N ASP A 217 18.36 5.41 -10.86
CA ASP A 217 19.61 6.15 -10.78
C ASP A 217 20.79 5.28 -11.24
N ILE A 218 20.91 4.07 -10.71
CA ILE A 218 21.98 3.13 -11.06
C ILE A 218 21.79 2.56 -12.47
N ILE A 219 20.55 2.24 -12.87
CA ILE A 219 20.24 1.64 -14.17
C ILE A 219 20.47 2.62 -15.32
N LEU A 220 20.21 3.91 -15.10
CA LEU A 220 20.28 4.95 -16.12
C LEU A 220 21.62 5.72 -16.11
N GLU A 221 22.48 5.53 -15.11
CA GLU A 221 23.82 6.11 -15.05
C GLU A 221 24.67 5.80 -16.30
N PRO A 222 24.72 4.53 -16.81
CA PRO A 222 25.45 4.20 -18.03
C PRO A 222 24.93 4.91 -19.29
N GLU A 223 23.65 5.37 -19.27
CA GLU A 223 23.02 6.12 -20.36
C GLU A 223 23.20 7.64 -20.21
N ASN A 224 24.06 8.08 -19.26
CA ASN A 224 24.36 9.49 -18.96
C ASN A 224 23.16 10.30 -18.43
N TYR A 225 22.21 9.68 -17.76
CA TYR A 225 21.16 10.37 -17.01
C TYR A 225 21.63 10.73 -15.60
N THR A 226 21.20 11.90 -15.13
CA THR A 226 21.47 12.35 -13.76
C THR A 226 20.50 11.72 -12.75
N GLU A 227 20.88 11.68 -11.47
CA GLU A 227 20.00 11.23 -10.38
C GLU A 227 18.68 12.02 -10.35
N GLU A 228 18.71 13.31 -10.66
CA GLU A 228 17.51 14.15 -10.76
C GLU A 228 16.58 13.68 -11.89
N GLN A 229 17.12 13.37 -13.07
CA GLN A 229 16.33 12.85 -14.20
C GLN A 229 15.73 11.48 -13.87
N ALA A 230 16.51 10.59 -13.24
CA ALA A 230 16.03 9.30 -12.77
C ALA A 230 14.90 9.45 -11.73
N GLY A 231 15.02 10.43 -10.83
CA GLY A 231 13.97 10.80 -9.88
C GLY A 231 12.67 11.23 -10.58
N TRP A 232 12.77 12.04 -11.64
CA TRP A 232 11.60 12.45 -12.44
C TRP A 232 10.93 11.26 -13.16
N PHE A 233 11.70 10.30 -13.66
CA PHE A 233 11.15 9.06 -14.25
C PHE A 233 10.44 8.21 -13.19
N GLY A 234 11.02 8.07 -11.99
CA GLY A 234 10.40 7.38 -10.86
C GLY A 234 9.10 8.05 -10.41
N PHE A 235 9.10 9.38 -10.31
CA PHE A 235 7.90 10.17 -10.01
C PHE A 235 6.81 9.97 -11.07
N GLY A 236 7.16 10.13 -12.35
CA GLY A 236 6.22 9.97 -13.47
C GLY A 236 5.62 8.57 -13.51
N SER A 237 6.43 7.54 -13.31
CA SER A 237 6.02 6.15 -13.24
C SER A 237 5.04 5.89 -12.09
N SER A 238 5.35 6.39 -10.89
CA SER A 238 4.50 6.24 -9.71
C SER A 238 3.17 7.00 -9.83
N MET A 239 3.20 8.23 -10.35
CA MET A 239 2.00 9.01 -10.60
C MET A 239 1.10 8.37 -11.66
N ALA A 240 1.68 7.87 -12.74
CA ALA A 240 0.96 7.12 -13.76
C ALA A 240 0.29 5.86 -13.14
N GLY A 241 0.99 5.18 -12.22
CA GLY A 241 0.46 4.04 -11.48
C GLY A 241 -0.76 4.38 -10.63
N ILE A 242 -0.75 5.51 -9.93
CA ILE A 242 -1.91 6.01 -9.16
C ILE A 242 -3.09 6.25 -10.11
N VAL A 243 -2.87 6.94 -11.23
CA VAL A 243 -3.91 7.20 -12.23
C VAL A 243 -4.44 5.89 -12.81
N GLY A 244 -3.57 4.96 -13.19
CA GLY A 244 -3.94 3.64 -13.70
C GLY A 244 -4.79 2.86 -12.71
N GLY A 245 -4.41 2.87 -11.43
CA GLY A 245 -5.15 2.22 -10.35
C GLY A 245 -6.57 2.77 -10.20
N LEU A 246 -6.72 4.10 -10.22
CA LEU A 246 -8.04 4.76 -10.15
C LEU A 246 -8.91 4.42 -11.35
N CYS A 247 -8.37 4.53 -12.56
CA CYS A 247 -9.11 4.27 -13.80
C CYS A 247 -9.58 2.82 -13.86
N LEU A 248 -8.71 1.86 -13.54
CA LEU A 248 -9.06 0.46 -13.67
C LEU A 248 -9.96 -0.04 -12.53
N SER A 249 -9.84 0.53 -11.32
CA SER A 249 -10.79 0.29 -10.23
C SER A 249 -12.19 0.75 -10.61
N TYR A 250 -12.32 1.96 -11.16
CA TYR A 250 -13.60 2.47 -11.62
C TYR A 250 -14.21 1.57 -12.71
N LEU A 251 -13.38 1.10 -13.65
CA LEU A 251 -13.82 0.18 -14.72
C LEU A 251 -14.28 -1.16 -14.14
N ALA A 252 -13.56 -1.72 -13.17
CA ALA A 252 -13.86 -2.99 -12.53
C ALA A 252 -15.16 -2.97 -11.70
N ASP A 253 -15.55 -1.79 -11.17
CA ASP A 253 -16.81 -1.61 -10.44
C ASP A 253 -18.03 -1.49 -11.37
N THR A 254 -17.80 -1.34 -12.68
CA THR A 254 -18.90 -1.31 -13.66
C THR A 254 -19.51 -2.69 -13.80
N ASN A 255 -20.85 -2.79 -13.83
CA ASN A 255 -21.62 -4.05 -13.92
C ASN A 255 -21.12 -5.01 -15.01
N ARG A 256 -20.54 -4.47 -16.09
CA ARG A 256 -20.00 -5.27 -17.20
C ARG A 256 -18.73 -6.04 -16.86
N PHE A 257 -17.91 -5.53 -15.95
CA PHE A 257 -16.58 -6.06 -15.65
C PHE A 257 -16.44 -6.68 -14.24
N GLN A 258 -17.51 -6.67 -13.44
CA GLN A 258 -17.51 -7.17 -12.07
C GLN A 258 -16.98 -8.62 -11.92
N HIS A 259 -17.28 -9.49 -12.90
CA HIS A 259 -16.82 -10.88 -12.92
C HIS A 259 -15.60 -11.12 -13.84
N SER A 260 -14.91 -10.04 -14.24
CA SER A 260 -13.80 -10.10 -15.21
C SER A 260 -12.46 -9.70 -14.63
N LEU A 261 -12.29 -9.73 -13.29
CA LEU A 261 -11.05 -9.32 -12.61
C LEU A 261 -9.80 -10.02 -13.18
N LYS A 262 -9.88 -11.33 -13.43
CA LYS A 262 -8.78 -12.11 -14.04
C LYS A 262 -8.35 -11.52 -15.37
N THR A 263 -9.30 -11.21 -16.25
CA THR A 263 -9.00 -10.67 -17.58
C THR A 263 -8.36 -9.27 -17.49
N LEU A 264 -8.89 -8.41 -16.62
CA LEU A 264 -8.34 -7.06 -16.41
C LEU A 264 -6.91 -7.11 -15.85
N ILE A 265 -6.63 -8.00 -14.90
CA ILE A 265 -5.29 -8.21 -14.35
C ILE A 265 -4.34 -8.72 -15.44
N LEU A 266 -4.76 -9.69 -16.27
CA LEU A 266 -3.95 -10.22 -17.37
C LEU A 266 -3.64 -9.16 -18.41
N ILE A 267 -4.63 -8.37 -18.83
CA ILE A 267 -4.41 -7.27 -19.78
C ILE A 267 -3.38 -6.27 -19.21
N SER A 268 -3.50 -5.90 -17.94
CA SER A 268 -2.57 -5.00 -17.28
C SER A 268 -1.15 -5.58 -17.21
N PHE A 269 -1.02 -6.86 -16.89
CA PHE A 269 0.29 -7.53 -16.82
C PHE A 269 0.96 -7.63 -18.19
N ILE A 270 0.19 -7.97 -19.23
CA ILE A 270 0.70 -8.05 -20.61
C ILE A 270 1.12 -6.65 -21.09
N ALA A 271 0.33 -5.62 -20.86
CA ALA A 271 0.67 -4.25 -21.22
C ALA A 271 1.90 -3.73 -20.44
N CYS A 272 2.01 -4.08 -19.14
CA CYS A 272 3.18 -3.80 -18.34
C CYS A 272 4.44 -4.50 -18.90
N LEU A 273 4.34 -5.77 -19.28
CA LEU A 273 5.44 -6.52 -19.90
C LEU A 273 5.93 -5.83 -21.19
N PHE A 274 5.01 -5.42 -22.08
CA PHE A 274 5.39 -4.69 -23.30
C PHE A 274 6.10 -3.36 -22.98
N SER A 275 5.66 -2.65 -21.95
CA SER A 275 6.30 -1.41 -21.52
C SER A 275 7.71 -1.64 -20.98
N ILE A 276 7.91 -2.73 -20.22
CA ILE A 276 9.23 -3.12 -19.70
C ILE A 276 10.14 -3.58 -20.84
N ILE A 277 9.64 -4.35 -21.81
CA ILE A 277 10.41 -4.72 -23.02
C ILE A 277 10.84 -3.47 -23.77
N TRP A 278 9.95 -2.49 -23.93
CA TRP A 278 10.31 -1.21 -24.56
C TRP A 278 11.43 -0.50 -23.80
N PHE A 279 11.33 -0.40 -22.47
CA PHE A 279 12.41 0.15 -21.64
C PHE A 279 13.72 -0.60 -21.84
N GLU A 280 13.71 -1.94 -21.79
CA GLU A 280 14.88 -2.80 -21.95
C GLU A 280 15.59 -2.57 -23.30
N LEU A 281 14.83 -2.31 -24.37
CA LEU A 281 15.39 -1.99 -25.70
C LEU A 281 16.04 -0.60 -25.78
N CYS A 282 15.74 0.30 -24.84
CA CYS A 282 16.28 1.65 -24.76
C CYS A 282 17.53 1.77 -23.87
N VAL A 283 17.84 0.76 -23.06
CA VAL A 283 18.98 0.74 -22.12
C VAL A 283 19.96 -0.39 -22.45
N HIS A 284 21.16 -0.37 -21.85
CA HIS A 284 22.11 -1.46 -21.96
C HIS A 284 21.54 -2.76 -21.36
N SER A 285 21.64 -3.86 -22.07
CA SER A 285 21.10 -5.15 -21.65
C SER A 285 22.18 -6.20 -21.44
N LEU A 286 21.80 -7.34 -20.84
CA LEU A 286 22.66 -8.51 -20.72
C LEU A 286 23.02 -9.12 -22.09
N PHE A 287 22.15 -8.95 -23.09
CA PHE A 287 22.27 -9.57 -24.43
C PHE A 287 22.91 -8.66 -25.45
N TYR A 288 23.03 -7.37 -25.23
CA TYR A 288 23.63 -6.40 -26.15
C TYR A 288 24.24 -5.22 -25.38
N ASP A 289 25.43 -4.79 -25.88
CA ASP A 289 26.18 -3.68 -25.25
C ASP A 289 25.77 -2.29 -25.72
N LYS A 290 24.96 -2.20 -26.77
CA LYS A 290 24.42 -0.92 -27.27
C LYS A 290 22.89 -0.99 -27.30
N HIS A 291 22.22 0.07 -26.86
CA HIS A 291 20.77 0.18 -26.96
C HIS A 291 20.29 -0.02 -28.42
N ILE A 292 19.19 -0.76 -28.59
CA ILE A 292 18.59 -1.05 -29.90
C ILE A 292 17.71 0.13 -30.35
N LEU A 293 16.99 0.74 -29.41
CA LEU A 293 16.19 1.94 -29.63
C LEU A 293 16.91 3.16 -29.04
N SER A 294 16.63 4.34 -29.58
CA SER A 294 17.22 5.58 -29.09
C SER A 294 16.91 5.81 -27.62
N SER A 295 17.94 5.92 -26.78
CA SER A 295 17.84 6.26 -25.37
C SER A 295 17.62 7.76 -25.23
N THR A 296 16.36 8.22 -25.37
CA THR A 296 15.98 9.62 -25.15
C THR A 296 15.14 9.73 -23.88
N ALA A 297 15.14 10.93 -23.26
CA ALA A 297 14.32 11.19 -22.09
C ALA A 297 12.83 10.88 -22.34
N LEU A 298 12.35 11.09 -23.57
CA LEU A 298 10.98 10.77 -23.96
C LEU A 298 10.72 9.27 -23.98
N THR A 299 11.62 8.47 -24.61
CA THR A 299 11.45 7.01 -24.73
C THR A 299 11.56 6.33 -23.37
N ILE A 300 12.53 6.73 -22.54
CA ILE A 300 12.68 6.25 -21.17
C ILE A 300 11.47 6.67 -20.32
N GLY A 301 11.09 7.96 -20.36
CA GLY A 301 9.97 8.48 -19.57
C GLY A 301 8.63 7.85 -19.94
N LEU A 302 8.34 7.63 -21.23
CA LEU A 302 7.10 6.99 -21.65
C LEU A 302 7.08 5.50 -21.29
N SER A 303 8.16 4.76 -21.51
CA SER A 303 8.22 3.34 -21.18
C SER A 303 8.08 3.09 -19.67
N THR A 304 8.74 3.89 -18.83
CA THR A 304 8.62 3.79 -17.37
C THR A 304 7.24 4.24 -16.87
N ALA A 305 6.67 5.31 -17.44
CA ALA A 305 5.33 5.78 -17.08
C ALA A 305 4.25 4.75 -17.45
N LEU A 306 4.33 4.13 -18.63
CA LEU A 306 3.41 3.07 -19.03
C LEU A 306 3.56 1.82 -18.16
N ALA A 307 4.80 1.41 -17.85
CA ALA A 307 5.03 0.31 -16.91
C ALA A 307 4.42 0.61 -15.54
N GLY A 308 4.59 1.83 -15.03
CA GLY A 308 3.96 2.30 -13.81
C GLY A 308 2.44 2.30 -13.87
N LEU A 309 1.87 2.83 -14.95
CA LEU A 309 0.43 2.89 -15.18
C LEU A 309 -0.22 1.50 -15.11
N PHE A 310 0.34 0.55 -15.83
CA PHE A 310 -0.24 -0.80 -15.89
C PHE A 310 0.04 -1.64 -14.65
N SER A 311 1.20 -1.49 -14.01
CA SER A 311 1.45 -2.14 -12.73
C SER A 311 0.53 -1.58 -11.64
N GLY A 312 0.39 -0.26 -11.54
CA GLY A 312 -0.52 0.40 -10.61
C GLY A 312 -1.99 0.06 -10.87
N ALA A 313 -2.39 -0.05 -12.14
CA ALA A 313 -3.73 -0.47 -12.56
C ALA A 313 -4.12 -1.86 -12.04
N ALA A 314 -3.17 -2.79 -12.00
CA ALA A 314 -3.41 -4.14 -11.49
C ALA A 314 -3.57 -4.19 -9.96
N SER A 315 -3.03 -3.20 -9.23
CA SER A 315 -2.94 -3.19 -7.77
C SER A 315 -4.29 -3.43 -7.07
N PRO A 316 -5.27 -2.57 -7.20
CA PRO A 316 -6.55 -2.72 -6.51
C PRO A 316 -7.28 -4.00 -6.91
N LEU A 317 -7.12 -4.44 -8.16
CA LEU A 317 -7.76 -5.66 -8.65
C LEU A 317 -7.19 -6.93 -8.01
N ILE A 318 -5.89 -6.95 -7.70
CA ILE A 318 -5.27 -8.08 -7.01
C ILE A 318 -5.74 -8.13 -5.55
N TYR A 319 -5.81 -7.00 -4.84
CA TYR A 319 -6.37 -6.95 -3.49
C TYR A 319 -7.80 -7.45 -3.45
N GLU A 320 -8.63 -6.96 -4.40
CA GLU A 320 -10.02 -7.38 -4.53
C GLU A 320 -10.16 -8.88 -4.83
N ALA A 321 -9.38 -9.38 -5.80
CA ALA A 321 -9.40 -10.80 -6.15
C ALA A 321 -8.93 -11.72 -5.01
N LEU A 322 -7.95 -11.30 -4.21
CA LEU A 322 -7.52 -12.04 -3.03
C LEU A 322 -8.61 -12.07 -1.96
N ALA A 323 -9.32 -10.96 -1.75
CA ALA A 323 -10.46 -10.89 -0.83
C ALA A 323 -11.61 -11.81 -1.30
N GLU A 324 -11.92 -11.83 -2.60
CA GLU A 324 -12.93 -12.71 -3.19
C GLU A 324 -12.59 -14.20 -3.01
N ILE A 325 -11.34 -14.60 -3.26
CA ILE A 325 -10.89 -15.99 -3.14
C ILE A 325 -10.99 -16.48 -1.69
N MET A 326 -10.66 -15.61 -0.74
CA MET A 326 -10.58 -15.96 0.68
C MET A 326 -11.86 -15.72 1.47
N TYR A 327 -12.91 -15.16 0.84
CA TYR A 327 -14.18 -14.96 1.53
C TYR A 327 -14.66 -16.25 2.24
N PRO A 328 -15.09 -16.20 3.52
CA PRO A 328 -15.43 -15.05 4.37
C PRO A 328 -14.31 -14.59 5.32
N LEU A 329 -13.01 -14.83 5.03
CA LEU A 329 -11.92 -14.39 5.89
C LEU A 329 -11.77 -12.85 5.85
N PRO A 330 -11.24 -12.24 6.93
CA PRO A 330 -10.95 -10.81 6.97
C PRO A 330 -9.98 -10.40 5.84
N GLU A 331 -10.32 -9.35 5.11
CA GLU A 331 -9.51 -8.82 4.00
C GLU A 331 -8.10 -8.37 4.46
N SER A 332 -7.98 -7.93 5.72
CA SER A 332 -6.70 -7.50 6.30
C SER A 332 -5.64 -8.62 6.32
N ILE A 333 -6.04 -9.88 6.48
CA ILE A 333 -5.12 -11.02 6.50
C ILE A 333 -4.54 -11.25 5.10
N SER A 334 -5.40 -11.28 4.08
CA SER A 334 -4.98 -11.48 2.69
C SER A 334 -4.10 -10.33 2.19
N ALA A 335 -4.47 -9.09 2.51
CA ALA A 335 -3.67 -7.90 2.20
C ALA A 335 -2.29 -7.93 2.87
N SER A 336 -2.23 -8.33 4.15
CA SER A 336 -0.97 -8.41 4.89
C SER A 336 0.00 -9.44 4.30
N ILE A 337 -0.51 -10.60 3.87
CA ILE A 337 0.31 -11.63 3.22
C ILE A 337 0.86 -11.12 1.88
N LEU A 338 0.04 -10.41 1.09
CA LEU A 338 0.48 -9.79 -0.16
C LEU A 338 1.62 -8.79 0.08
N VAL A 339 1.44 -7.86 1.03
CA VAL A 339 2.47 -6.86 1.39
C VAL A 339 3.75 -7.55 1.88
N GLN A 340 3.64 -8.66 2.60
CA GLN A 340 4.80 -9.44 3.03
C GLN A 340 5.58 -10.00 1.83
N TRP A 341 4.89 -10.58 0.82
CA TRP A 341 5.53 -11.02 -0.42
C TRP A 341 6.22 -9.87 -1.16
N MET A 342 5.57 -8.70 -1.24
CA MET A 342 6.18 -7.50 -1.84
C MET A 342 7.52 -7.15 -1.19
N ASN A 343 7.57 -7.12 0.15
CA ASN A 343 8.78 -6.80 0.90
C ASN A 343 9.89 -7.84 0.70
N VAL A 344 9.55 -9.14 0.70
CA VAL A 344 10.51 -10.24 0.47
C VAL A 344 11.14 -10.10 -0.91
N VAL A 345 10.33 -9.89 -1.94
CA VAL A 345 10.80 -9.76 -3.31
C VAL A 345 11.66 -8.52 -3.50
N ALA A 346 11.21 -7.36 -2.99
CA ALA A 346 12.00 -6.13 -3.05
C ALA A 346 13.37 -6.29 -2.37
N LEU A 347 13.41 -7.02 -1.24
CA LEU A 347 14.67 -7.34 -0.56
C LEU A 347 15.61 -8.17 -1.43
N VAL A 348 15.09 -9.25 -2.04
CA VAL A 348 15.91 -10.12 -2.92
C VAL A 348 16.50 -9.30 -4.08
N PHE A 349 15.68 -8.44 -4.71
CA PHE A 349 16.16 -7.57 -5.79
C PHE A 349 17.28 -6.64 -5.33
N LEU A 350 17.18 -6.03 -4.16
CA LEU A 350 18.20 -5.14 -3.62
C LEU A 350 19.51 -5.85 -3.25
N PHE A 351 19.46 -7.14 -2.92
CA PHE A 351 20.67 -7.93 -2.73
C PHE A 351 21.35 -8.32 -4.05
N VAL A 352 20.57 -8.47 -5.12
CA VAL A 352 21.07 -8.83 -6.45
C VAL A 352 21.61 -7.60 -7.20
N ALA A 353 21.03 -6.42 -6.95
CA ALA A 353 21.28 -5.19 -7.68
C ALA A 353 22.72 -4.64 -7.63
N PRO A 354 23.49 -4.71 -6.52
CA PRO A 354 24.79 -4.05 -6.47
C PRO A 354 25.71 -4.52 -7.62
N ASN A 355 26.16 -3.57 -8.45
CA ASN A 355 27.05 -3.78 -9.60
C ASN A 355 26.51 -4.72 -10.70
N ARG A 356 25.19 -4.89 -10.82
CA ARG A 356 24.56 -5.81 -11.77
C ARG A 356 23.29 -5.23 -12.41
N ASP A 357 23.36 -3.99 -12.84
CA ASP A 357 22.28 -3.23 -13.51
C ASP A 357 21.62 -4.01 -14.65
N LYS A 358 22.42 -4.59 -15.57
CA LYS A 358 21.96 -5.43 -16.69
C LYS A 358 21.19 -6.67 -16.23
N LEU A 359 21.63 -7.31 -15.12
CA LEU A 359 20.96 -8.49 -14.58
C LEU A 359 19.62 -8.12 -13.94
N VAL A 360 19.54 -6.96 -13.30
CA VAL A 360 18.31 -6.48 -12.67
C VAL A 360 17.21 -6.30 -13.71
N ASN A 361 17.49 -5.62 -14.82
CA ASN A 361 16.52 -5.42 -15.91
C ASN A 361 16.04 -6.75 -16.51
N PHE A 362 16.95 -7.67 -16.77
CA PHE A 362 16.59 -9.02 -17.24
C PHE A 362 15.70 -9.76 -16.24
N LEU A 363 16.02 -9.69 -14.93
CA LEU A 363 15.20 -10.33 -13.89
C LEU A 363 13.79 -9.74 -13.83
N VAL A 364 13.61 -8.44 -14.06
CA VAL A 364 12.28 -7.80 -14.12
C VAL A 364 11.44 -8.44 -15.24
N LEU A 365 12.01 -8.67 -16.42
CA LEU A 365 11.34 -9.36 -17.54
C LEU A 365 10.92 -10.79 -17.17
N VAL A 366 11.86 -11.56 -16.61
CA VAL A 366 11.60 -12.95 -16.20
C VAL A 366 10.50 -13.02 -15.15
N VAL A 367 10.54 -12.14 -14.17
CA VAL A 367 9.52 -12.05 -13.11
C VAL A 367 8.16 -11.71 -13.71
N MET A 368 8.07 -10.75 -14.63
CA MET A 368 6.81 -10.40 -15.28
C MET A 368 6.19 -11.56 -16.04
N ILE A 369 7.00 -12.33 -16.77
CA ILE A 369 6.54 -13.54 -17.47
C ILE A 369 6.02 -14.57 -16.45
N ALA A 370 6.75 -14.79 -15.35
CA ALA A 370 6.34 -15.69 -14.28
C ALA A 370 5.00 -15.24 -13.64
N CYS A 371 4.81 -13.94 -13.40
CA CYS A 371 3.56 -13.37 -12.88
C CYS A 371 2.38 -13.67 -13.82
N ILE A 372 2.55 -13.47 -15.13
CA ILE A 372 1.51 -13.77 -16.12
C ILE A 372 1.14 -15.25 -16.07
N ILE A 373 2.12 -16.15 -16.06
CA ILE A 373 1.89 -17.60 -15.99
C ILE A 373 1.11 -17.96 -14.70
N MET A 374 1.51 -17.41 -13.55
CA MET A 374 0.85 -17.66 -12.28
C MET A 374 -0.61 -17.19 -12.29
N VAL A 375 -0.91 -16.00 -12.83
CA VAL A 375 -2.28 -15.50 -12.93
C VAL A 375 -3.11 -16.34 -13.91
N VAL A 376 -2.53 -16.83 -15.01
CA VAL A 376 -3.22 -17.74 -15.97
C VAL A 376 -3.66 -19.02 -15.26
N ILE A 377 -2.78 -19.63 -14.46
CA ILE A 377 -3.04 -20.88 -13.72
C ILE A 377 -4.04 -20.65 -12.59
N THR A 378 -4.10 -19.47 -11.99
CA THR A 378 -4.98 -19.16 -10.84
C THR A 378 -6.45 -19.29 -11.24
N ARG A 379 -7.23 -19.99 -10.40
CA ARG A 379 -8.69 -20.07 -10.52
C ARG A 379 -9.31 -18.95 -9.67
N PHE A 380 -10.07 -18.07 -10.33
CA PHE A 380 -10.78 -16.98 -9.66
C PHE A 380 -12.16 -17.45 -9.24
N THR A 381 -12.57 -17.06 -8.04
CA THR A 381 -13.92 -17.28 -7.50
C THR A 381 -14.46 -15.95 -7.01
N TYR A 382 -15.73 -15.67 -7.22
CA TYR A 382 -16.39 -14.40 -6.89
C TYR A 382 -17.40 -14.57 -5.75
N LYS A 383 -17.04 -15.33 -4.72
CA LYS A 383 -17.94 -15.75 -3.64
C LYS A 383 -18.58 -14.59 -2.88
N ARG A 384 -17.85 -13.51 -2.65
CA ARG A 384 -18.36 -12.33 -1.94
C ARG A 384 -19.39 -11.59 -2.80
N ARG A 385 -19.08 -11.36 -4.08
CA ARG A 385 -19.99 -10.70 -5.03
C ARG A 385 -21.25 -11.52 -5.28
N ASP A 386 -21.13 -12.83 -5.43
CA ASP A 386 -22.27 -13.73 -5.57
C ASP A 386 -23.20 -13.70 -4.34
N GLU A 387 -22.62 -13.62 -3.14
CA GLU A 387 -23.37 -13.51 -1.89
C GLU A 387 -24.08 -12.14 -1.75
N ASP A 388 -23.41 -11.06 -2.12
CA ASP A 388 -23.98 -9.72 -2.10
C ASP A 388 -25.13 -9.58 -3.10
N GLU A 389 -24.99 -10.16 -4.30
CA GLU A 389 -26.04 -10.19 -5.31
C GLU A 389 -27.25 -11.02 -4.83
N ARG A 390 -27.00 -12.17 -4.22
CA ARG A 390 -28.06 -13.01 -3.63
C ARG A 390 -28.85 -12.23 -2.55
N LYS A 391 -28.14 -11.58 -1.62
CA LYS A 391 -28.80 -10.78 -0.57
C LYS A 391 -29.56 -9.58 -1.13
N ARG A 392 -29.09 -8.99 -2.22
CA ARG A 392 -29.79 -7.91 -2.90
C ARG A 392 -31.11 -8.40 -3.51
N ILE A 393 -31.08 -9.53 -4.21
CA ILE A 393 -32.27 -10.15 -4.79
C ILE A 393 -33.28 -10.54 -3.68
N GLU A 394 -32.82 -11.14 -2.60
CA GLU A 394 -33.68 -11.48 -1.44
C GLU A 394 -34.34 -10.24 -0.83
N LYS A 395 -33.61 -9.11 -0.71
CA LYS A 395 -34.19 -7.85 -0.22
C LYS A 395 -35.23 -7.28 -1.17
N GLU A 396 -34.95 -7.28 -2.46
CA GLU A 396 -35.88 -6.84 -3.50
C GLU A 396 -37.17 -7.70 -3.49
N GLN A 397 -37.05 -9.02 -3.37
CA GLN A 397 -38.19 -9.92 -3.26
C GLN A 397 -39.00 -9.69 -2.00
N ASN A 398 -38.35 -9.50 -0.84
CA ASN A 398 -39.04 -9.22 0.42
C ASN A 398 -39.76 -7.85 0.41
N GLN A 399 -39.26 -6.86 -0.30
CA GLN A 399 -39.94 -5.57 -0.50
C GLN A 399 -41.17 -5.72 -1.40
N ILE A 400 -41.14 -6.58 -2.40
CA ILE A 400 -42.29 -6.86 -3.29
C ILE A 400 -43.36 -7.65 -2.54
N ILE A 401 -42.97 -8.62 -1.67
CA ILE A 401 -43.91 -9.48 -0.95
C ILE A 401 -44.59 -8.72 0.21
N ASN A 402 -43.93 -7.71 0.79
CA ASN A 402 -44.45 -6.99 1.96
C ASN A 402 -44.34 -5.46 1.80
N PRO A 403 -45.10 -4.86 0.85
CA PRO A 403 -45.05 -3.42 0.56
C PRO A 403 -45.51 -2.55 1.72
N ASN A 404 -46.24 -3.09 2.72
CA ASN A 404 -46.72 -2.35 3.86
C ASN A 404 -45.62 -1.98 4.89
N ASN A 405 -44.49 -2.69 4.91
CA ASN A 405 -43.34 -2.35 5.76
C ASN A 405 -42.55 -1.13 5.25
N VAL A 406 -42.64 -0.82 3.99
CA VAL A 406 -41.96 0.38 3.42
C VAL A 406 -42.74 1.65 3.83
N ASN A 407 -44.07 1.59 3.90
CA ASN A 407 -44.89 2.71 4.28
C ASN A 407 -44.77 3.06 5.80
N CYS A 408 -44.45 2.10 6.67
CA CYS A 408 -44.12 2.38 8.06
C CYS A 408 -42.80 3.15 8.21
N LEU A 409 -41.76 2.78 7.47
CA LEU A 409 -40.46 3.47 7.54
C LEU A 409 -40.50 4.88 6.92
N ILE A 410 -41.33 5.10 5.88
CA ILE A 410 -41.52 6.43 5.29
C ILE A 410 -42.35 7.32 6.21
N ASN A 411 -43.35 6.78 6.92
CA ASN A 411 -44.16 7.54 7.88
C ASN A 411 -43.39 7.90 9.16
N ASP A 412 -42.43 7.07 9.60
CA ASP A 412 -41.57 7.41 10.74
C ASP A 412 -40.55 8.53 10.35
N THR A 413 -40.01 8.54 9.15
CA THR A 413 -39.12 9.62 8.69
C THR A 413 -39.86 10.94 8.40
N THR A 414 -41.13 10.90 8.02
CA THR A 414 -41.95 12.11 7.81
C THR A 414 -42.48 12.69 9.12
N ASN A 415 -42.64 11.88 10.18
CA ASN A 415 -43.03 12.38 11.51
C ASN A 415 -41.90 13.02 12.32
N GLU A 416 -40.64 12.67 12.07
CA GLU A 416 -39.48 13.33 12.69
C GLU A 416 -39.21 14.75 12.16
N HIS A 417 -39.70 15.09 10.97
CA HIS A 417 -39.57 16.46 10.41
C HIS A 417 -40.68 17.42 10.76
N SER A 418 -41.73 16.97 11.54
CA SER A 418 -42.86 17.80 11.89
C SER A 418 -42.82 18.42 13.31
N TYR A 419 -41.77 18.24 14.08
CA TYR A 419 -41.58 18.87 15.37
C TYR A 419 -40.35 19.78 15.38
N GLY A 420 -40.53 21.01 14.91
CA GLY A 420 -39.39 21.94 14.90
C GLY A 420 -39.73 23.36 14.40
N THR A 421 -40.95 23.83 14.58
CA THR A 421 -41.25 25.29 14.54
C THR A 421 -41.84 25.67 15.87
N PHE A 422 -41.02 26.20 16.75
CA PHE A 422 -41.45 27.05 17.88
C PHE A 422 -40.69 28.36 17.78
N ASP A 423 -41.48 29.42 17.89
CA ASP A 423 -41.25 30.84 17.91
C ASP A 423 -39.93 31.33 18.52
#